data_27f3a8816665142f92b734c10febba0c
#
_entry.id   27f3a8816665142f92b734c10febba0c
#
_cell.length_a   1.000
_cell.length_b   1.000
_cell.length_c   1.000
_cell.angle_alpha   90.00
_cell.angle_beta   90.00
_cell.angle_gamma   90.00
#
_symmetry.space_group_name_H-M   'P 1'
#
loop_
_entity.id
_entity.type
_entity.pdbx_description
1 polymer ?
#
loop_
_entity_poly.entity_id
_entity_poly.type
_entity_poly.pdbx_seq_one_letter_code
_entity_poly.pdbx_strand_id
1 'polypeptide(L)'
;MRLLHTMLRVNNLQESLQFYCDVLGMKLLRQKDYPNGQFTLAFVGYGDEANHAVIELTYNWGVDRYEVGNAYGHIALGVDDIYSTCEKIKVLGGNVTREPGPMKHGSTVIAFVEDPNGYKIELIQLGTQAAAVARA
;
A
#
# COMPACT_ATOMS: atom_id res chain seq x y z
N MET A 1 15.36 -2.72 -17.83
CA MET A 1 14.03 -2.20 -17.50
C MET A 1 13.74 -2.55 -16.05
N ARG A 2 13.09 -1.66 -15.29
CA ARG A 2 12.84 -1.86 -13.86
C ARG A 2 11.51 -1.17 -13.49
N LEU A 3 10.71 -1.79 -12.63
CA LEU A 3 9.51 -1.14 -12.12
C LEU A 3 9.91 0.00 -11.18
N LEU A 4 9.48 1.23 -11.48
CA LEU A 4 9.82 2.41 -10.67
C LEU A 4 8.77 2.67 -9.61
N HIS A 5 7.52 2.82 -10.00
CA HIS A 5 6.46 3.10 -9.05
C HIS A 5 5.08 2.70 -9.60
N THR A 6 4.13 2.57 -8.71
CA THR A 6 2.71 2.48 -9.01
C THR A 6 2.06 3.75 -8.50
N MET A 7 1.25 4.40 -9.33
CA MET A 7 0.58 5.64 -8.97
C MET A 7 -0.86 5.36 -8.52
N LEU A 8 -1.23 5.97 -7.40
CA LEU A 8 -2.58 5.94 -6.87
C LEU A 8 -3.08 7.38 -6.71
N ARG A 9 -4.31 7.65 -7.16
CA ARG A 9 -4.96 8.93 -6.89
C ARG A 9 -5.62 8.90 -5.53
N VAL A 10 -5.41 9.94 -4.74
CA VAL A 10 -5.94 10.04 -3.39
C VAL A 10 -6.76 11.31 -3.22
N ASN A 11 -7.83 11.24 -2.43
CA ASN A 11 -8.71 12.38 -2.22
C ASN A 11 -8.29 13.26 -1.04
N ASN A 12 -7.45 12.74 -0.15
CA ASN A 12 -6.93 13.46 1.01
C ASN A 12 -5.51 13.01 1.30
N LEU A 13 -4.54 13.83 0.96
CA LEU A 13 -3.13 13.45 1.05
C LEU A 13 -2.71 13.17 2.50
N GLN A 14 -3.20 13.95 3.46
CA GLN A 14 -2.87 13.77 4.88
C GLN A 14 -3.31 12.40 5.40
N GLU A 15 -4.53 12.00 5.08
CA GLU A 15 -5.04 10.69 5.48
C GLU A 15 -4.25 9.56 4.83
N SER A 16 -3.91 9.72 3.55
CA SER A 16 -3.13 8.71 2.83
C SER A 16 -1.72 8.60 3.40
N LEU A 17 -1.06 9.72 3.70
CA LEU A 17 0.27 9.70 4.32
C LEU A 17 0.23 9.08 5.71
N GLN A 18 -0.80 9.36 6.50
CA GLN A 18 -0.98 8.72 7.80
C GLN A 18 -1.09 7.21 7.64
N PHE A 19 -1.88 6.76 6.68
CA PHE A 19 -2.05 5.33 6.45
C PHE A 19 -0.76 4.66 5.99
N TYR A 20 -0.16 5.15 4.91
CA TYR A 20 1.02 4.49 4.33
C TYR A 20 2.26 4.62 5.22
N CYS A 21 2.43 5.75 5.90
CA CYS A 21 3.60 5.98 6.74
C CYS A 21 3.39 5.53 8.18
N ASP A 22 2.34 6.01 8.85
CA ASP A 22 2.16 5.71 10.28
C ASP A 22 1.60 4.31 10.51
N VAL A 23 0.65 3.86 9.69
CA VAL A 23 0.03 2.55 9.85
C VAL A 23 0.84 1.45 9.19
N LEU A 24 1.27 1.64 7.93
CA LEU A 24 2.02 0.60 7.19
C LEU A 24 3.54 0.74 7.31
N GLY A 25 4.03 1.78 7.96
CA GLY A 25 5.47 1.92 8.25
C GLY A 25 6.34 2.35 7.07
N MET A 26 5.76 2.88 6.00
CA MET A 26 6.54 3.44 4.89
C MET A 26 7.18 4.76 5.29
N LYS A 27 8.14 5.21 4.50
CA LYS A 27 8.75 6.53 4.63
C LYS A 27 8.24 7.43 3.54
N LEU A 28 8.00 8.71 3.87
CA LEU A 28 7.78 9.74 2.88
C LEU A 28 9.14 10.09 2.28
N LEU A 29 9.35 9.68 1.02
CA LEU A 29 10.64 9.83 0.35
C LEU A 29 10.83 11.22 -0.25
N ARG A 30 9.78 11.78 -0.83
CA ARG A 30 9.75 13.15 -1.33
C ARG A 30 8.31 13.59 -1.57
N GLN A 31 8.10 14.90 -1.57
CA GLN A 31 6.80 15.50 -1.83
C GLN A 31 7.01 16.82 -2.56
N LYS A 32 6.16 17.10 -3.55
CA LYS A 32 6.28 18.33 -4.33
C LYS A 32 4.92 18.79 -4.81
N ASP A 33 4.68 20.10 -4.69
CA ASP A 33 3.50 20.76 -5.25
C ASP A 33 3.79 21.22 -6.68
N TYR A 34 2.78 21.10 -7.53
CA TYR A 34 2.81 21.57 -8.92
C TYR A 34 1.65 22.56 -9.13
N PRO A 35 1.82 23.84 -8.74
CA PRO A 35 0.70 24.80 -8.76
C PRO A 35 0.11 25.00 -10.14
N ASN A 36 0.92 24.98 -11.21
CA ASN A 36 0.40 25.15 -12.57
C ASN A 36 -0.50 23.98 -13.00
N GLY A 37 -0.26 22.79 -12.48
CA GLY A 37 -1.09 21.62 -12.74
C GLY A 37 -2.13 21.37 -11.66
N GLN A 38 -2.07 22.12 -10.56
CA GLN A 38 -2.98 21.99 -9.42
C GLN A 38 -2.99 20.58 -8.83
N PHE A 39 -1.79 20.02 -8.63
CA PHE A 39 -1.66 18.72 -7.97
C PHE A 39 -0.40 18.66 -7.10
N THR A 40 -0.39 17.72 -6.18
CA THR A 40 0.74 17.39 -5.32
C THR A 40 1.09 15.93 -5.48
N LEU A 41 2.38 15.62 -5.58
CA LEU A 41 2.89 14.25 -5.59
C LEU A 41 3.60 13.95 -4.28
N ALA A 42 3.36 12.76 -3.74
CA ALA A 42 4.10 12.25 -2.60
C ALA A 42 4.52 10.81 -2.89
N PHE A 43 5.80 10.52 -2.71
CA PHE A 43 6.36 9.19 -2.94
C PHE A 43 6.63 8.53 -1.60
N VAL A 44 6.07 7.36 -1.40
CA VAL A 44 6.19 6.58 -0.16
C VAL A 44 6.71 5.18 -0.47
N GLY A 45 7.45 4.61 0.46
CA GLY A 45 8.01 3.27 0.27
C GLY A 45 8.87 2.84 1.46
N TYR A 46 9.44 1.66 1.36
CA TYR A 46 10.28 1.09 2.41
C TYR A 46 11.78 1.31 2.16
N GLY A 47 12.14 1.83 1.00
CA GLY A 47 13.53 2.10 0.64
C GLY A 47 13.61 3.19 -0.42
N ASP A 48 14.83 3.59 -0.80
CA ASP A 48 15.06 4.67 -1.74
C ASP A 48 14.55 4.32 -3.16
N GLU A 49 14.21 5.34 -3.92
CA GLU A 49 13.68 5.17 -5.28
C GLU A 49 14.73 4.62 -6.26
N ALA A 50 16.01 4.77 -5.96
CA ALA A 50 17.07 4.27 -6.84
C ALA A 50 17.12 2.75 -6.87
N ASN A 51 16.72 2.08 -5.78
CA ASN A 51 16.87 0.65 -5.62
C ASN A 51 15.55 -0.10 -5.37
N HIS A 52 14.44 0.62 -5.14
CA HIS A 52 13.16 0.03 -4.75
C HIS A 52 12.03 0.59 -5.58
N ALA A 53 11.05 -0.25 -5.91
CA ALA A 53 9.78 0.22 -6.42
C ALA A 53 9.00 0.87 -5.26
N VAL A 54 8.36 2.00 -5.55
CA VAL A 54 7.66 2.79 -4.53
C VAL A 54 6.24 3.10 -4.99
N ILE A 55 5.46 3.76 -4.16
CA ILE A 55 4.11 4.21 -4.49
C ILE A 55 4.13 5.72 -4.65
N GLU A 56 3.58 6.20 -5.78
CA GLU A 56 3.35 7.61 -6.03
C GLU A 56 1.91 7.94 -5.68
N LEU A 57 1.71 8.76 -4.65
CA LEU A 57 0.39 9.26 -4.30
C LEU A 57 0.18 10.58 -5.02
N THR A 58 -0.89 10.67 -5.83
CA THR A 58 -1.23 11.89 -6.56
C THR A 58 -2.51 12.48 -5.96
N TYR A 59 -2.38 13.69 -5.40
CA TYR A 59 -3.52 14.47 -4.95
C TYR A 59 -3.80 15.58 -5.95
N ASN A 60 -4.92 15.49 -6.65
CA ASN A 60 -5.41 16.55 -7.52
C ASN A 60 -6.23 17.53 -6.67
N TRP A 61 -5.80 18.79 -6.62
CA TRP A 61 -6.41 19.79 -5.75
C TRP A 61 -7.89 19.98 -6.07
N GLY A 62 -8.71 19.94 -5.03
CA GLY A 62 -10.14 20.10 -5.14
C GLY A 62 -10.92 18.85 -5.53
N VAL A 63 -10.25 17.77 -5.86
CA VAL A 63 -10.92 16.49 -6.16
C VAL A 63 -10.98 15.67 -4.87
N ASP A 64 -12.19 15.48 -4.35
CA ASP A 64 -12.42 14.83 -3.06
C ASP A 64 -13.01 13.42 -3.19
N ARG A 65 -13.17 12.92 -4.42
CA ARG A 65 -13.83 11.64 -4.65
C ARG A 65 -13.30 10.95 -5.90
N TYR A 66 -12.99 9.65 -5.77
CA TYR A 66 -12.61 8.77 -6.88
C TYR A 66 -13.40 7.47 -6.80
N GLU A 67 -13.66 6.88 -7.96
CA GLU A 67 -14.21 5.54 -8.05
C GLU A 67 -13.06 4.58 -8.39
N VAL A 68 -12.82 3.61 -7.52
CA VAL A 68 -11.79 2.60 -7.76
C VAL A 68 -12.21 1.64 -8.87
N GLY A 69 -13.51 1.34 -8.96
CA GLY A 69 -14.04 0.42 -9.96
C GLY A 69 -13.68 -1.04 -9.67
N ASN A 70 -13.77 -1.87 -10.68
CA ASN A 70 -13.53 -3.30 -10.56
C ASN A 70 -12.32 -3.80 -11.36
N ALA A 71 -11.56 -2.91 -11.99
CA ALA A 71 -10.38 -3.30 -12.76
C ALA A 71 -9.11 -3.33 -11.90
N TYR A 72 -9.06 -2.53 -10.85
CA TYR A 72 -7.95 -2.53 -9.91
C TYR A 72 -8.04 -3.77 -9.02
N GLY A 73 -6.94 -4.50 -8.86
CA GLY A 73 -6.86 -5.61 -7.92
C GLY A 73 -6.33 -5.15 -6.56
N HIS A 74 -5.04 -5.32 -6.36
CA HIS A 74 -4.39 -4.96 -5.11
C HIS A 74 -2.88 -4.74 -5.31
N ILE A 75 -2.26 -4.14 -4.30
CA ILE A 75 -0.81 -4.09 -4.16
C ILE A 75 -0.45 -5.04 -3.02
N ALA A 76 0.60 -5.84 -3.17
CA ALA A 76 0.99 -6.81 -2.16
C ALA A 76 2.21 -6.34 -1.39
N LEU A 77 2.19 -6.52 -0.06
CA LEU A 77 3.29 -6.23 0.85
C LEU A 77 3.71 -7.53 1.56
N GLY A 78 5.01 -7.80 1.56
CA GLY A 78 5.56 -8.93 2.34
C GLY A 78 5.78 -8.51 3.78
N VAL A 79 5.35 -9.32 4.73
CA VAL A 79 5.49 -9.06 6.17
C VAL A 79 6.10 -10.25 6.88
N ASP A 80 6.82 -9.99 7.98
CA ASP A 80 7.50 -11.06 8.73
C ASP A 80 6.54 -11.81 9.65
N ASP A 81 5.60 -11.10 10.29
CA ASP A 81 4.59 -11.69 11.16
C ASP A 81 3.24 -11.06 10.86
N ILE A 82 2.47 -11.72 10.00
CA ILE A 82 1.20 -11.18 9.51
C ILE A 82 0.15 -11.04 10.62
N TYR A 83 0.17 -11.91 11.62
CA TYR A 83 -0.82 -11.87 12.70
C TYR A 83 -0.59 -10.64 13.58
N SER A 84 0.65 -10.39 14.00
CA SER A 84 0.97 -9.21 14.79
C SER A 84 0.82 -7.93 13.98
N THR A 85 1.15 -7.97 12.69
CA THR A 85 0.99 -6.82 11.79
C THR A 85 -0.47 -6.42 11.67
N CYS A 86 -1.37 -7.37 11.50
CA CYS A 86 -2.80 -7.07 11.41
C CYS A 86 -3.37 -6.51 12.72
N GLU A 87 -2.93 -7.03 13.86
CA GLU A 87 -3.35 -6.47 15.15
C GLU A 87 -2.87 -5.03 15.32
N LYS A 88 -1.64 -4.74 14.95
CA LYS A 88 -1.08 -3.40 15.00
C LYS A 88 -1.83 -2.44 14.06
N ILE A 89 -2.16 -2.89 12.85
CA ILE A 89 -2.93 -2.09 11.90
C ILE A 89 -4.29 -1.72 12.50
N LYS A 90 -4.98 -2.67 13.12
CA LYS A 90 -6.27 -2.41 13.78
C LYS A 90 -6.14 -1.39 14.91
N VAL A 91 -5.13 -1.54 15.76
CA VAL A 91 -4.87 -0.62 16.88
C VAL A 91 -4.64 0.80 16.38
N LEU A 92 -3.98 0.94 15.23
CA LEU A 92 -3.71 2.24 14.61
C LEU A 92 -4.88 2.77 13.78
N GLY A 93 -6.03 2.11 13.79
CA GLY A 93 -7.24 2.56 13.12
C GLY A 93 -7.40 2.09 11.70
N GLY A 94 -6.56 1.16 11.24
CA GLY A 94 -6.64 0.59 9.89
C GLY A 94 -7.77 -0.42 9.75
N ASN A 95 -8.18 -0.65 8.51
CA ASN A 95 -9.31 -1.52 8.17
C ASN A 95 -8.80 -2.85 7.61
N VAL A 96 -8.82 -3.90 8.44
CA VAL A 96 -8.50 -5.27 8.02
C VAL A 96 -9.78 -5.89 7.47
N THR A 97 -9.85 -6.11 6.17
CA THR A 97 -11.05 -6.62 5.49
C THR A 97 -11.06 -8.14 5.37
N ARG A 98 -9.89 -8.76 5.42
CA ARG A 98 -9.78 -10.23 5.48
C ARG A 98 -8.70 -10.55 6.49
N GLU A 99 -9.11 -11.26 7.57
CA GLU A 99 -8.19 -11.63 8.65
C GLU A 99 -7.10 -12.58 8.16
N PRO A 100 -5.92 -12.57 8.80
CA PRO A 100 -4.82 -13.41 8.34
C PRO A 100 -5.14 -14.89 8.48
N GLY A 101 -4.72 -15.64 7.49
CA GLY A 101 -4.87 -17.08 7.45
C GLY A 101 -4.43 -17.62 6.10
N PRO A 102 -4.33 -18.97 5.95
CA PRO A 102 -3.97 -19.57 4.69
C PRO A 102 -4.95 -19.20 3.58
N MET A 103 -4.44 -18.96 2.39
CA MET A 103 -5.31 -18.74 1.23
C MET A 103 -6.05 -20.03 0.89
N LYS A 104 -7.23 -19.88 0.29
CA LYS A 104 -8.02 -21.02 -0.17
C LYS A 104 -7.21 -21.84 -1.18
N HIS A 105 -7.14 -23.14 -0.98
CA HIS A 105 -6.41 -24.08 -1.85
C HIS A 105 -4.90 -23.87 -1.86
N GLY A 106 -4.31 -23.28 -0.81
CA GLY A 106 -2.87 -23.07 -0.74
C GLY A 106 -2.37 -22.93 0.70
N SER A 107 -1.04 -22.80 0.82
CA SER A 107 -0.37 -22.64 2.11
C SER A 107 0.12 -21.24 2.38
N THR A 108 0.07 -20.35 1.38
CA THR A 108 0.46 -18.94 1.56
C THR A 108 -0.50 -18.27 2.53
N VAL A 109 0.04 -17.66 3.56
CA VAL A 109 -0.75 -16.95 4.57
C VAL A 109 -0.90 -15.51 4.14
N ILE A 110 -2.13 -15.05 3.99
CA ILE A 110 -2.47 -13.73 3.48
C ILE A 110 -3.48 -13.02 4.38
N ALA A 111 -3.56 -11.71 4.21
CA ALA A 111 -4.61 -10.86 4.77
C ALA A 111 -4.87 -9.73 3.78
N PHE A 112 -6.01 -9.05 3.92
CA PHE A 112 -6.30 -7.85 3.13
C PHE A 112 -6.64 -6.69 4.04
N VAL A 113 -6.12 -5.52 3.68
CA VAL A 113 -6.49 -4.25 4.30
C VAL A 113 -6.91 -3.28 3.20
N GLU A 114 -7.63 -2.24 3.57
CA GLU A 114 -7.98 -1.18 2.64
C GLU A 114 -7.38 0.14 3.10
N ASP A 115 -6.92 0.93 2.14
CA ASP A 115 -6.45 2.28 2.40
C ASP A 115 -7.63 3.26 2.54
N PRO A 116 -7.41 4.54 2.88
CA PRO A 116 -8.51 5.50 3.04
C PRO A 116 -9.37 5.72 1.79
N ASN A 117 -8.87 5.39 0.61
CA ASN A 117 -9.60 5.52 -0.66
C ASN A 117 -10.28 4.23 -1.09
N GLY A 118 -10.11 3.14 -0.34
CA GLY A 118 -10.64 1.83 -0.69
C GLY A 118 -9.73 1.00 -1.58
N TYR A 119 -8.48 1.41 -1.79
CA TYR A 119 -7.51 0.58 -2.50
C TYR A 119 -7.14 -0.62 -1.63
N LYS A 120 -7.27 -1.81 -2.20
CA LYS A 120 -6.96 -3.06 -1.50
C LYS A 120 -5.46 -3.29 -1.46
N ILE A 121 -4.98 -3.73 -0.32
CA ILE A 121 -3.60 -4.10 -0.09
C ILE A 121 -3.58 -5.51 0.49
N GLU A 122 -2.88 -6.41 -0.20
CA GLU A 122 -2.68 -7.77 0.29
C GLU A 122 -1.42 -7.80 1.16
N LEU A 123 -1.54 -8.38 2.34
CA LEU A 123 -0.38 -8.70 3.16
C LEU A 123 -0.06 -10.17 2.97
N ILE A 124 1.21 -10.49 2.76
CA ILE A 124 1.67 -11.85 2.52
C ILE A 124 2.73 -12.19 3.56
N GLN A 125 2.50 -13.26 4.31
CA GLN A 125 3.50 -13.76 5.27
C GLN A 125 4.70 -14.27 4.48
N LEU A 126 5.85 -13.64 4.69
CA LEU A 126 7.09 -14.06 4.04
C LEU A 126 7.46 -15.48 4.49
N GLY A 127 7.95 -16.27 3.55
CA GLY A 127 8.30 -17.67 3.79
C GLY A 127 7.16 -18.65 3.57
N THR A 128 5.94 -18.19 3.34
CA THR A 128 4.79 -19.06 3.03
C THR A 128 4.42 -19.08 1.55
N GLN A 129 5.09 -18.22 0.73
CA GLN A 129 4.87 -18.15 -0.69
C GLN A 129 5.45 -19.39 -1.41
N ALA A 130 5.09 -19.56 -2.69
CA ALA A 130 5.68 -20.59 -3.53
C ALA A 130 7.21 -20.42 -3.57
N ALA A 131 7.95 -21.53 -3.66
CA ALA A 131 9.40 -21.53 -3.54
C ALA A 131 10.10 -20.58 -4.54
N ALA A 132 9.58 -20.48 -5.77
CA ALA A 132 10.16 -19.60 -6.80
C ALA A 132 10.05 -18.11 -6.40
N VAL A 133 8.98 -17.72 -5.75
CA VAL A 133 8.78 -16.35 -5.27
C VAL A 133 9.61 -16.09 -4.00
N ALA A 134 9.66 -17.06 -3.10
CA ALA A 134 10.40 -16.93 -1.84
C ALA A 134 11.90 -16.73 -2.05
N ARG A 135 12.46 -17.12 -3.20
CA ARG A 135 13.87 -16.96 -3.52
C ARG A 135 14.20 -15.63 -4.19
N ALA A 136 13.20 -14.93 -4.64
CA ALA A 136 13.41 -13.64 -5.29
C ALA A 136 13.77 -12.58 -4.26
#